data_f9b946772a771dadc99d969da987302b
#
_entry.id   f9b946772a771dadc99d969da987302b
#
_cell.length_a   1.000
_cell.length_b   1.000
_cell.length_c   1.000
_cell.angle_alpha   90.00
_cell.angle_beta   90.00
_cell.angle_gamma   90.00
#
_symmetry.space_group_name_H-M   'P 1'
#
loop_
_entity.id
_entity.type
_entity.pdbx_description
1 polymer ?
#
loop_
_entity_poly.entity_id
_entity_poly.type
_entity_poly.pdbx_seq_one_letter_code
_entity_poly.pdbx_strand_id
1 'polypeptide(L)'
;MDIKDEASIINNDENVVSDVEQADLSINGDDSYTIYPNAEVRVEKAQYSIMHLHTLCLKRKELIIDPDFQRHDVWKQRQKSELIESILMGIPIPLMYLFEDKNGKKQVVDGRQRISAILDFLEGKFKLNNLRILKQFNGCCFEDLDLKQQGVIEDFQLLFYIIQPPTPERVKYDIFDRVNRGGTPLNKQEMRNALYRGRCTQMLDRLCCSPEFLIATGRSINKERMKDQY
;
A
#
# COMPACT_ATOMS: atom_id res chain seq x y z
N MET A 1 1.14 49.16 -43.67
CA MET A 1 2.48 48.63 -43.33
C MET A 1 2.28 47.76 -42.10
N ASP A 2 2.22 46.49 -42.34
CA ASP A 2 1.54 45.48 -41.55
C ASP A 2 2.35 45.09 -40.34
N ILE A 3 1.67 45.02 -39.20
CA ILE A 3 2.11 44.33 -37.98
C ILE A 3 1.28 43.06 -37.92
N LYS A 4 1.76 42.01 -38.51
CA LYS A 4 1.40 40.59 -38.27
C LYS A 4 2.69 39.83 -38.40
N ASP A 5 3.12 39.23 -37.28
CA ASP A 5 3.92 38.02 -37.13
C ASP A 5 4.69 38.05 -35.80
N GLU A 6 3.96 37.84 -34.72
CA GLU A 6 4.53 37.34 -33.45
C GLU A 6 3.44 36.60 -32.66
N ALA A 7 3.02 35.45 -33.19
CA ALA A 7 2.16 34.52 -32.43
C ALA A 7 2.30 33.07 -32.94
N SER A 8 3.51 32.53 -32.91
CA SER A 8 3.71 31.12 -33.26
C SER A 8 4.95 30.44 -32.62
N ILE A 9 5.28 30.76 -31.38
CA ILE A 9 6.33 30.03 -30.65
C ILE A 9 5.89 29.86 -29.19
N ILE A 10 4.76 29.26 -28.91
CA ILE A 10 4.43 28.70 -27.61
C ILE A 10 3.37 27.60 -27.83
N ASN A 11 3.77 26.47 -28.42
CA ASN A 11 2.91 25.27 -28.43
C ASN A 11 3.71 23.99 -28.74
N ASN A 12 4.98 23.89 -28.30
CA ASN A 12 5.76 22.65 -28.52
C ASN A 12 6.13 21.89 -27.24
N ASP A 13 5.78 22.36 -26.05
CA ASP A 13 6.21 21.68 -24.82
C ASP A 13 5.19 20.68 -24.25
N GLU A 14 3.93 20.72 -24.71
CA GLU A 14 2.93 19.71 -24.24
C GLU A 14 3.01 18.37 -24.97
N ASN A 15 3.59 18.32 -26.17
CA ASN A 15 3.69 17.07 -26.93
C ASN A 15 4.92 16.22 -26.57
N VAL A 16 5.95 16.81 -25.96
CA VAL A 16 7.16 16.05 -25.59
C VAL A 16 6.93 15.18 -24.35
N VAL A 17 6.02 15.58 -23.47
CA VAL A 17 5.68 14.81 -22.26
C VAL A 17 4.79 13.61 -22.60
N SER A 18 3.94 13.71 -23.63
CA SER A 18 3.08 12.61 -24.08
C SER A 18 3.85 11.49 -24.77
N ASP A 19 4.94 11.83 -25.49
CA ASP A 19 5.74 10.84 -26.24
C ASP A 19 6.64 10.00 -25.33
N VAL A 20 7.07 10.54 -24.18
CA VAL A 20 7.82 9.78 -23.18
C VAL A 20 6.92 8.82 -22.41
N GLU A 21 5.66 9.19 -22.15
CA GLU A 21 4.69 8.29 -21.52
C GLU A 21 4.21 7.17 -22.46
N GLN A 22 4.16 7.45 -23.78
CA GLN A 22 3.81 6.44 -24.79
C GLN A 22 4.97 5.50 -25.11
N ALA A 23 6.23 5.95 -25.02
CA ALA A 23 7.40 5.09 -25.25
C ALA A 23 7.57 4.00 -24.18
N ASP A 24 7.14 4.24 -22.94
CA ASP A 24 7.16 3.23 -21.87
C ASP A 24 6.06 2.15 -22.03
N LEU A 25 5.09 2.37 -22.94
CA LEU A 25 4.04 1.40 -23.28
C LEU A 25 4.36 0.55 -24.52
N SER A 26 5.38 0.93 -25.28
CA SER A 26 5.82 0.19 -26.46
C SER A 26 7.04 -0.69 -26.18
N ILE A 27 6.93 -1.61 -25.23
CA ILE A 27 7.71 -2.83 -25.29
C ILE A 27 7.03 -3.68 -26.35
N ASN A 28 7.42 -3.39 -27.60
CA ASN A 28 7.03 -4.13 -28.79
C ASN A 28 7.58 -5.54 -28.70
N GLY A 29 6.70 -6.46 -28.63
CA GLY A 29 6.88 -7.84 -28.98
C GLY A 29 5.51 -8.36 -29.27
N ASP A 30 5.36 -8.88 -30.43
CA ASP A 30 4.21 -9.56 -31.05
C ASP A 30 3.69 -10.73 -30.20
N ASP A 31 3.31 -10.47 -28.95
CA ASP A 31 2.83 -11.43 -27.96
C ASP A 31 1.43 -11.08 -27.45
N SER A 32 0.52 -10.72 -28.37
CA SER A 32 -0.85 -10.32 -28.01
C SER A 32 -1.74 -11.44 -27.52
N TYR A 33 -1.29 -12.69 -27.40
CA TYR A 33 -2.18 -13.83 -27.05
C TYR A 33 -1.75 -14.71 -25.89
N THR A 34 -0.61 -14.48 -25.23
CA THR A 34 -0.22 -15.32 -24.11
C THR A 34 0.37 -14.50 -22.98
N ILE A 35 -0.50 -13.80 -22.24
CA ILE A 35 -0.03 -12.96 -21.13
C ILE A 35 0.72 -13.80 -20.08
N TYR A 36 0.37 -15.09 -19.93
CA TYR A 36 1.04 -16.05 -19.01
C TYR A 36 0.88 -17.51 -19.49
N PRO A 37 1.43 -17.94 -20.62
CA PRO A 37 1.11 -19.28 -21.17
C PRO A 37 1.51 -20.45 -20.30
N ASN A 38 2.48 -20.26 -19.37
CA ASN A 38 2.98 -21.30 -18.46
C ASN A 38 3.22 -20.75 -17.04
N ALA A 39 2.55 -19.69 -16.62
CA ALA A 39 2.78 -19.15 -15.28
C ALA A 39 2.02 -19.98 -14.24
N GLU A 40 2.76 -20.67 -13.41
CA GLU A 40 2.21 -21.27 -12.21
C GLU A 40 1.91 -20.16 -11.19
N VAL A 41 0.62 -19.90 -10.96
CA VAL A 41 0.16 -18.96 -9.94
C VAL A 41 -0.21 -19.76 -8.69
N ARG A 42 0.58 -19.63 -7.65
CA ARG A 42 0.34 -20.31 -6.39
C ARG A 42 -0.21 -19.33 -5.35
N VAL A 43 -1.45 -19.57 -4.94
CA VAL A 43 -2.13 -18.77 -3.92
C VAL A 43 -2.59 -19.70 -2.80
N GLU A 44 -2.12 -19.42 -1.59
CA GLU A 44 -2.53 -20.09 -0.37
C GLU A 44 -3.58 -19.24 0.36
N LYS A 45 -4.63 -19.89 0.89
CA LYS A 45 -5.59 -19.24 1.79
C LYS A 45 -5.14 -19.50 3.22
N ALA A 46 -4.83 -18.43 3.95
CA ALA A 46 -4.43 -18.49 5.34
C ALA A 46 -5.41 -17.70 6.23
N GLN A 47 -5.47 -18.11 7.49
CA GLN A 47 -6.28 -17.45 8.51
C GLN A 47 -5.39 -17.23 9.74
N TYR A 48 -5.30 -16.00 10.18
CA TYR A 48 -4.49 -15.61 11.34
C TYR A 48 -5.35 -14.87 12.36
N SER A 49 -5.21 -15.24 13.65
CA SER A 49 -5.74 -14.38 14.70
C SER A 49 -4.97 -13.05 14.76
N ILE A 50 -5.60 -12.02 15.29
CA ILE A 50 -4.95 -10.72 15.46
C ILE A 50 -3.68 -10.83 16.32
N MET A 51 -3.71 -11.65 17.38
CA MET A 51 -2.52 -11.88 18.23
C MET A 51 -1.42 -12.61 17.46
N HIS A 52 -1.77 -13.57 16.60
CA HIS A 52 -0.77 -14.23 15.74
C HIS A 52 -0.16 -13.24 14.74
N LEU A 53 -1.00 -12.41 14.10
CA LEU A 53 -0.56 -11.34 13.21
C LEU A 53 0.42 -10.38 13.91
N HIS A 54 0.07 -9.92 15.13
CA HIS A 54 0.94 -9.09 15.96
C HIS A 54 2.31 -9.75 16.20
N THR A 55 2.31 -11.06 16.49
CA THR A 55 3.54 -11.83 16.68
C THR A 55 4.39 -11.88 15.40
N LEU A 56 3.76 -12.14 14.23
CA LEU A 56 4.45 -12.17 12.94
C LEU A 56 5.08 -10.83 12.57
N CYS A 57 4.40 -9.72 12.88
CA CYS A 57 4.88 -8.39 12.57
C CYS A 57 5.99 -7.92 13.51
N LEU A 58 5.78 -8.01 14.82
CA LEU A 58 6.62 -7.33 15.79
C LEU A 58 7.71 -8.23 16.40
N LYS A 59 7.38 -9.49 16.69
CA LYS A 59 8.34 -10.41 17.32
C LYS A 59 9.20 -11.14 16.30
N ARG A 60 8.56 -11.79 15.32
CA ARG A 60 9.26 -12.61 14.31
C ARG A 60 9.80 -11.81 13.14
N LYS A 61 9.19 -10.65 12.85
CA LYS A 61 9.51 -9.82 11.67
C LYS A 61 9.41 -10.60 10.35
N GLU A 62 8.50 -11.56 10.31
CA GLU A 62 8.18 -12.38 9.15
C GLU A 62 7.17 -11.71 8.24
N LEU A 63 6.30 -10.85 8.80
CA LEU A 63 5.36 -10.03 8.05
C LEU A 63 5.81 -8.58 8.04
N ILE A 64 6.15 -8.10 6.86
CA ILE A 64 6.61 -6.73 6.64
C ILE A 64 5.40 -5.86 6.28
N ILE A 65 5.07 -4.97 7.21
CA ILE A 65 4.19 -3.84 6.95
C ILE A 65 5.15 -2.72 6.60
N ASP A 66 5.22 -2.32 5.35
CA ASP A 66 6.19 -1.35 4.89
C ASP A 66 5.99 0.03 5.56
N PRO A 67 6.89 0.47 6.50
CA PRO A 67 6.80 1.79 7.12
C PRO A 67 7.25 2.91 6.19
N ASP A 68 8.03 2.60 5.15
CA ASP A 68 8.66 3.60 4.27
C ASP A 68 7.78 4.01 3.09
N PHE A 69 6.67 3.35 2.86
CA PHE A 69 5.56 3.99 2.18
C PHE A 69 4.96 5.02 3.13
N GLN A 70 5.61 6.14 3.27
CA GLN A 70 5.05 7.32 3.90
C GLN A 70 3.88 7.89 3.07
N ARG A 71 2.88 7.08 2.80
CA ARG A 71 1.55 7.59 2.91
C ARG A 71 1.38 7.89 4.39
N HIS A 72 1.46 9.14 4.77
CA HIS A 72 0.85 9.61 6.00
C HIS A 72 -0.41 8.80 6.22
N ASP A 73 -0.62 8.28 7.42
CA ASP A 73 -1.80 7.50 7.77
C ASP A 73 -3.02 8.06 7.04
N VAL A 74 -3.38 7.43 5.91
CA VAL A 74 -4.48 7.93 5.07
C VAL A 74 -5.79 7.77 5.83
N TRP A 75 -5.83 6.77 6.74
CA TRP A 75 -6.99 6.56 7.58
C TRP A 75 -7.02 7.55 8.74
N LYS A 76 -8.10 8.31 8.76
CA LYS A 76 -8.43 9.17 9.90
C LYS A 76 -8.79 8.29 11.10
N GLN A 77 -8.63 8.81 12.31
CA GLN A 77 -8.95 8.10 13.55
C GLN A 77 -10.36 7.49 13.56
N ARG A 78 -11.33 8.17 12.94
CA ARG A 78 -12.68 7.64 12.79
C ARG A 78 -12.72 6.30 12.06
N GLN A 79 -12.00 6.16 10.94
CA GLN A 79 -11.96 4.93 10.15
C GLN A 79 -11.25 3.80 10.92
N LYS A 80 -10.18 4.13 11.66
CA LYS A 80 -9.50 3.19 12.56
C LYS A 80 -10.47 2.71 13.65
N SER A 81 -11.25 3.60 14.25
CA SER A 81 -12.24 3.25 15.28
C SER A 81 -13.40 2.42 14.74
N GLU A 82 -13.92 2.73 13.55
CA GLU A 82 -14.97 1.96 12.87
C GLU A 82 -14.50 0.53 12.54
N LEU A 83 -13.22 0.33 12.23
CA LEU A 83 -12.65 -1.01 12.05
C LEU A 83 -12.65 -1.81 13.34
N ILE A 84 -12.18 -1.22 14.45
CA ILE A 84 -12.14 -1.89 15.75
C ILE A 84 -13.59 -2.18 16.26
N GLU A 85 -14.53 -1.26 16.02
CA GLU A 85 -15.96 -1.49 16.32
C GLU A 85 -16.48 -2.72 15.56
N SER A 86 -16.12 -2.85 14.27
CA SER A 86 -16.51 -4.01 13.45
C SER A 86 -15.95 -5.32 14.00
N ILE A 87 -14.69 -5.31 14.46
CA ILE A 87 -14.05 -6.47 15.08
C ILE A 87 -14.75 -6.87 16.37
N LEU A 88 -15.03 -5.90 17.26
CA LEU A 88 -15.76 -6.14 18.52
C LEU A 88 -17.16 -6.69 18.28
N MET A 89 -17.78 -6.34 17.15
CA MET A 89 -19.11 -6.85 16.76
C MET A 89 -19.04 -8.20 16.03
N GLY A 90 -17.85 -8.75 15.77
CA GLY A 90 -17.69 -9.99 15.01
C GLY A 90 -18.00 -9.85 13.52
N ILE A 91 -18.03 -8.62 12.98
CA ILE A 91 -18.30 -8.39 11.56
C ILE A 91 -17.06 -8.81 10.74
N PRO A 92 -17.21 -9.67 9.71
CA PRO A 92 -16.10 -10.10 8.89
C PRO A 92 -15.37 -8.92 8.22
N ILE A 93 -14.06 -8.90 8.35
CA ILE A 93 -13.20 -7.91 7.68
C ILE A 93 -12.86 -8.43 6.29
N PRO A 94 -12.89 -7.57 5.24
CA PRO A 94 -12.52 -7.98 3.89
C PRO A 94 -11.13 -8.63 3.88
N LEU A 95 -10.99 -9.71 3.11
CA LEU A 95 -9.75 -10.44 2.98
C LEU A 95 -8.59 -9.53 2.54
N MET A 96 -7.38 -9.92 2.89
CA MET A 96 -6.16 -9.17 2.61
C MET A 96 -5.19 -10.01 1.78
N TYR A 97 -4.25 -9.35 1.10
CA TYR A 97 -3.29 -10.02 0.22
C TYR A 97 -1.87 -9.83 0.71
N LEU A 98 -1.11 -10.91 0.70
CA LEU A 98 0.31 -10.95 1.04
C LEU A 98 1.10 -11.53 -0.12
N PHE A 99 2.33 -11.07 -0.31
CA PHE A 99 3.35 -11.77 -1.10
C PHE A 99 4.31 -12.47 -0.16
N GLU A 100 4.67 -13.69 -0.49
CA GLU A 100 5.73 -14.44 0.17
C GLU A 100 6.98 -14.48 -0.72
N ASP A 101 8.13 -14.17 -0.15
CA ASP A 101 9.42 -14.29 -0.82
C ASP A 101 9.98 -15.72 -0.71
N LYS A 102 11.12 -15.97 -1.36
CA LYS A 102 11.79 -17.28 -1.34
C LYS A 102 12.31 -17.67 0.06
N ASN A 103 12.39 -16.73 0.99
CA ASN A 103 12.85 -16.92 2.36
C ASN A 103 11.68 -17.08 3.36
N GLY A 104 10.43 -17.16 2.87
CA GLY A 104 9.24 -17.26 3.70
C GLY A 104 8.79 -15.95 4.34
N LYS A 105 9.45 -14.81 4.03
CA LYS A 105 8.99 -13.51 4.49
C LYS A 105 7.79 -13.05 3.68
N LYS A 106 6.81 -12.50 4.38
CA LYS A 106 5.57 -12.01 3.80
C LYS A 106 5.55 -10.49 3.78
N GLN A 107 5.04 -9.93 2.70
CA GLN A 107 4.86 -8.49 2.54
C GLN A 107 3.39 -8.19 2.29
N VAL A 108 2.86 -7.16 2.94
CA VAL A 108 1.47 -6.75 2.75
C VAL A 108 1.31 -6.08 1.39
N VAL A 109 0.36 -6.59 0.59
CA VAL A 109 -0.07 -6.06 -0.71
C VAL A 109 -1.31 -5.19 -0.56
N ASP A 110 -2.33 -5.75 0.07
CA ASP A 110 -3.56 -5.05 0.43
C ASP A 110 -3.91 -5.32 1.90
N GLY A 111 -4.59 -4.37 2.52
CA GLY A 111 -4.98 -4.43 3.92
C GLY A 111 -4.02 -3.73 4.87
N ARG A 112 -3.00 -3.02 4.37
CA ARG A 112 -2.00 -2.31 5.17
C ARG A 112 -2.63 -1.37 6.20
N GLN A 113 -3.56 -0.50 5.79
CA GLN A 113 -4.22 0.45 6.71
C GLN A 113 -5.00 -0.28 7.81
N ARG A 114 -5.63 -1.40 7.46
CA ARG A 114 -6.36 -2.25 8.41
C ARG A 114 -5.41 -2.88 9.42
N ILE A 115 -4.32 -3.50 8.94
CA ILE A 115 -3.32 -4.13 9.81
C ILE A 115 -2.68 -3.08 10.73
N SER A 116 -2.25 -1.93 10.17
CA SER A 116 -1.65 -0.86 10.98
C SER A 116 -2.62 -0.34 12.05
N ALA A 117 -3.90 -0.12 11.71
CA ALA A 117 -4.90 0.33 12.67
C ALA A 117 -5.12 -0.68 13.80
N ILE A 118 -5.15 -1.98 13.49
CA ILE A 118 -5.29 -3.05 14.49
C ILE A 118 -4.08 -3.06 15.43
N LEU A 119 -2.87 -3.04 14.87
CA LEU A 119 -1.64 -3.04 15.68
C LEU A 119 -1.51 -1.76 16.53
N ASP A 120 -1.80 -0.59 15.95
CA ASP A 120 -1.79 0.67 16.68
C ASP A 120 -2.77 0.65 17.87
N PHE A 121 -3.94 -0.02 17.71
CA PHE A 121 -4.90 -0.14 18.80
C PHE A 121 -4.41 -1.09 19.90
N LEU A 122 -3.88 -2.26 19.54
CA LEU A 122 -3.28 -3.19 20.51
C LEU A 122 -2.15 -2.56 21.32
N GLU A 123 -1.37 -1.68 20.68
CA GLU A 123 -0.27 -0.95 21.33
C GLU A 123 -0.73 0.32 22.06
N GLY A 124 -2.04 0.57 22.16
CA GLY A 124 -2.59 1.72 22.88
C GLY A 124 -2.33 3.08 22.25
N LYS A 125 -1.94 3.13 20.96
CA LYS A 125 -1.54 4.36 20.26
C LYS A 125 -2.71 5.32 19.99
N PHE A 126 -3.94 4.84 20.04
CA PHE A 126 -5.12 5.70 19.92
C PHE A 126 -6.29 5.19 20.72
N LYS A 127 -7.24 6.09 21.01
CA LYS A 127 -8.50 5.81 21.67
C LYS A 127 -9.65 5.75 20.68
N LEU A 128 -10.61 4.86 20.89
CA LEU A 128 -11.81 4.76 20.09
C LEU A 128 -12.61 6.06 20.15
N ASN A 129 -13.09 6.53 19.00
CA ASN A 129 -13.94 7.71 18.95
C ASN A 129 -14.99 7.61 17.85
N ASN A 130 -16.08 8.38 18.02
CA ASN A 130 -17.17 8.45 17.05
C ASN A 130 -17.79 7.09 16.70
N LEU A 131 -17.77 6.13 17.62
CA LEU A 131 -18.43 4.85 17.46
C LEU A 131 -19.93 5.05 17.34
N ARG A 132 -20.57 4.35 16.40
CA ARG A 132 -21.98 4.51 16.10
C ARG A 132 -22.86 3.54 16.91
N ILE A 133 -22.37 2.33 17.11
CA ILE A 133 -23.11 1.22 17.72
C ILE A 133 -22.62 0.99 19.15
N LEU A 134 -21.33 0.76 19.33
CA LEU A 134 -20.72 0.48 20.64
C LEU A 134 -20.25 1.76 21.35
N LYS A 135 -21.16 2.74 21.47
CA LYS A 135 -20.87 4.08 22.02
C LYS A 135 -20.22 4.08 23.41
N GLN A 136 -20.46 3.05 24.20
CA GLN A 136 -19.87 2.88 25.53
C GLN A 136 -18.35 2.75 25.52
N PHE A 137 -17.75 2.37 24.39
CA PHE A 137 -16.30 2.26 24.25
C PHE A 137 -15.63 3.52 23.69
N ASN A 138 -16.39 4.60 23.46
CA ASN A 138 -15.78 5.87 23.09
C ASN A 138 -14.84 6.37 24.19
N GLY A 139 -13.63 6.72 23.81
CA GLY A 139 -12.57 7.17 24.73
C GLY A 139 -11.69 6.04 25.28
N CYS A 140 -12.06 4.77 25.06
CA CYS A 140 -11.27 3.61 25.50
C CYS A 140 -10.09 3.34 24.55
N CYS A 141 -8.94 3.01 25.11
CA CYS A 141 -7.85 2.30 24.43
C CYS A 141 -8.01 0.79 24.67
N PHE A 142 -7.10 -0.02 24.14
CA PHE A 142 -7.17 -1.48 24.27
C PHE A 142 -7.16 -1.94 25.74
N GLU A 143 -6.31 -1.34 26.56
CA GLU A 143 -6.16 -1.66 27.99
C GLU A 143 -7.38 -1.27 28.84
N ASP A 144 -8.19 -0.30 28.37
CA ASP A 144 -9.41 0.13 29.06
C ASP A 144 -10.58 -0.85 28.84
N LEU A 145 -10.46 -1.80 27.91
CA LEU A 145 -11.45 -2.83 27.63
C LEU A 145 -11.39 -3.95 28.67
N ASP A 146 -12.52 -4.58 28.96
CA ASP A 146 -12.52 -5.77 29.82
C ASP A 146 -11.85 -6.97 29.13
N LEU A 147 -11.46 -7.97 29.92
CA LEU A 147 -10.74 -9.17 29.41
C LEU A 147 -11.53 -9.92 28.32
N LYS A 148 -12.86 -9.87 28.36
CA LYS A 148 -13.70 -10.52 27.36
C LYS A 148 -13.59 -9.77 26.01
N GLN A 149 -13.67 -8.45 26.02
CA GLN A 149 -13.54 -7.65 24.80
C GLN A 149 -12.11 -7.69 24.24
N GLN A 150 -11.10 -7.67 25.11
CA GLN A 150 -9.72 -7.88 24.69
C GLN A 150 -9.57 -9.22 23.99
N GLY A 151 -10.07 -10.31 24.57
CA GLY A 151 -10.04 -11.64 23.97
C GLY A 151 -10.77 -11.72 22.63
N VAL A 152 -11.93 -11.05 22.49
CA VAL A 152 -12.65 -10.95 21.20
C VAL A 152 -11.77 -10.34 20.11
N ILE A 153 -10.99 -9.30 20.43
CA ILE A 153 -10.08 -8.67 19.48
C ILE A 153 -8.89 -9.59 19.19
N GLU A 154 -8.24 -10.13 20.21
CA GLU A 154 -7.03 -10.95 20.08
C GLU A 154 -7.27 -12.21 19.23
N ASP A 155 -8.41 -12.86 19.44
CA ASP A 155 -8.79 -14.11 18.79
C ASP A 155 -9.49 -13.91 17.44
N PHE A 156 -9.84 -12.66 17.08
CA PHE A 156 -10.51 -12.37 15.83
C PHE A 156 -9.69 -12.85 14.64
N GLN A 157 -10.36 -13.58 13.72
CA GLN A 157 -9.71 -14.22 12.60
C GLN A 157 -9.72 -13.34 11.36
N LEU A 158 -8.55 -13.04 10.84
CA LEU A 158 -8.33 -12.30 9.60
C LEU A 158 -8.00 -13.27 8.47
N LEU A 159 -8.61 -13.06 7.31
CA LEU A 159 -8.40 -13.90 6.12
C LEU A 159 -7.36 -13.28 5.21
N PHE A 160 -6.44 -14.13 4.72
CA PHE A 160 -5.37 -13.74 3.81
C PHE A 160 -5.32 -14.65 2.59
N TYR A 161 -5.04 -14.05 1.42
CA TYR A 161 -4.48 -14.78 0.29
C TYR A 161 -2.99 -14.47 0.20
N ILE A 162 -2.19 -15.53 0.26
CA ILE A 162 -0.73 -15.46 0.21
C ILE A 162 -0.28 -15.91 -1.17
N ILE A 163 0.28 -15.00 -1.95
CA ILE A 163 0.84 -15.28 -3.26
C ILE A 163 2.27 -15.75 -3.06
N GLN A 164 2.53 -17.01 -3.38
CA GLN A 164 3.77 -17.70 -3.10
C GLN A 164 4.64 -17.88 -4.35
N PRO A 165 5.97 -18.10 -4.19
CA PRO A 165 6.79 -18.62 -5.29
C PRO A 165 6.25 -19.99 -5.76
N PRO A 166 6.33 -20.33 -7.06
CA PRO A 166 7.11 -19.66 -8.12
C PRO A 166 6.33 -18.61 -8.92
N THR A 167 5.27 -18.01 -8.39
CA THR A 167 4.48 -17.00 -9.10
C THR A 167 5.38 -15.91 -9.69
N PRO A 168 5.36 -15.69 -11.03
CA PRO A 168 6.19 -14.69 -11.69
C PRO A 168 5.90 -13.26 -11.18
N GLU A 169 6.94 -12.42 -11.18
CA GLU A 169 6.84 -11.03 -10.71
C GLU A 169 5.76 -10.22 -11.45
N ARG A 170 5.65 -10.43 -12.77
CA ARG A 170 4.63 -9.75 -13.58
C ARG A 170 3.21 -10.10 -13.15
N VAL A 171 2.97 -11.35 -12.78
CA VAL A 171 1.66 -11.80 -12.25
C VAL A 171 1.37 -11.14 -10.90
N LYS A 172 2.38 -11.04 -10.05
CA LYS A 172 2.26 -10.34 -8.77
C LYS A 172 1.84 -8.88 -8.98
N TYR A 173 2.44 -8.22 -10.00
CA TYR A 173 2.10 -6.86 -10.38
C TYR A 173 0.63 -6.72 -10.79
N ASP A 174 0.14 -7.62 -11.66
CA ASP A 174 -1.23 -7.57 -12.14
C ASP A 174 -2.25 -7.87 -11.03
N ILE A 175 -1.94 -8.81 -10.14
CA ILE A 175 -2.78 -9.08 -8.96
C ILE A 175 -2.84 -7.82 -8.08
N PHE A 176 -1.69 -7.21 -7.83
CA PHE A 176 -1.59 -6.01 -7.02
C PHE A 176 -2.42 -4.84 -7.60
N ASP A 177 -2.29 -4.58 -8.91
CA ASP A 177 -3.07 -3.54 -9.59
C ASP A 177 -4.58 -3.79 -9.47
N ARG A 178 -5.01 -5.03 -9.73
CA ARG A 178 -6.43 -5.40 -9.68
C ARG A 178 -7.03 -5.31 -8.29
N VAL A 179 -6.30 -5.76 -7.28
CA VAL A 179 -6.76 -5.76 -5.89
C VAL A 179 -6.89 -4.32 -5.36
N ASN A 180 -5.97 -3.44 -5.75
CA ASN A 180 -5.99 -2.04 -5.30
C ASN A 180 -6.99 -1.14 -6.06
N ARG A 181 -7.63 -1.61 -7.13
CA ARG A 181 -8.62 -0.82 -7.89
C ARG A 181 -9.89 -0.50 -7.08
N GLY A 182 -10.19 -1.26 -6.04
CA GLY A 182 -11.35 -1.02 -5.14
C GLY A 182 -11.17 0.12 -4.14
N GLY A 183 -9.94 0.66 -4.01
CA GLY A 183 -9.58 1.76 -3.10
C GLY A 183 -9.01 2.97 -3.84
N THR A 184 -8.12 3.71 -3.19
CA THR A 184 -7.32 4.73 -3.89
C THR A 184 -6.24 4.02 -4.69
N PRO A 185 -6.29 4.02 -6.03
CA PRO A 185 -5.33 3.29 -6.84
C PRO A 185 -3.91 3.84 -6.61
N LEU A 186 -2.95 2.93 -6.51
CA LEU A 186 -1.54 3.29 -6.42
C LEU A 186 -1.06 3.81 -7.78
N ASN A 187 -0.17 4.81 -7.76
CA ASN A 187 0.50 5.21 -8.99
C ASN A 187 1.62 4.20 -9.34
N LYS A 188 2.16 4.30 -10.56
CA LYS A 188 3.19 3.37 -11.08
C LYS A 188 4.42 3.31 -10.16
N GLN A 189 4.85 4.43 -9.59
CA GLN A 189 6.04 4.48 -8.73
C GLN A 189 5.76 3.88 -7.34
N GLU A 190 4.61 4.19 -6.74
CA GLU A 190 4.18 3.54 -5.50
C GLU A 190 4.13 2.02 -5.67
N MET A 191 3.69 1.57 -6.85
CA MET A 191 3.60 0.16 -7.19
C MET A 191 4.98 -0.48 -7.39
N ARG A 192 5.91 0.19 -8.11
CA ARG A 192 7.31 -0.26 -8.26
C ARG A 192 7.99 -0.40 -6.90
N ASN A 193 7.85 0.60 -6.03
CA ASN A 193 8.43 0.56 -4.70
C ASN A 193 7.83 -0.54 -3.83
N ALA A 194 6.53 -0.85 -4.01
CA ALA A 194 5.87 -1.93 -3.28
C ALA A 194 6.42 -3.31 -3.63
N LEU A 195 6.67 -3.54 -4.92
CA LEU A 195 7.05 -4.86 -5.44
C LEU A 195 8.56 -5.09 -5.46
N TYR A 196 9.34 -4.04 -5.73
CA TYR A 196 10.78 -4.13 -6.00
C TYR A 196 11.61 -3.40 -4.96
N ARG A 197 11.23 -3.54 -3.69
CA ARG A 197 11.99 -2.92 -2.61
C ARG A 197 13.41 -3.44 -2.57
N GLY A 198 14.40 -2.54 -2.63
CA GLY A 198 15.79 -2.89 -2.61
C GLY A 198 16.72 -1.69 -2.61
N ARG A 199 17.99 -1.94 -2.96
CA ARG A 199 19.02 -0.89 -2.98
C ARG A 199 18.66 0.28 -3.91
N CYS A 200 17.98 -0.02 -5.05
CA CYS A 200 17.59 1.02 -6.00
C CYS A 200 16.52 1.96 -5.40
N THR A 201 15.48 1.43 -4.74
CA THR A 201 14.44 2.26 -4.13
C THR A 201 15.01 3.10 -2.99
N GLN A 202 15.91 2.54 -2.17
CA GLN A 202 16.61 3.28 -1.12
C GLN A 202 17.54 4.37 -1.70
N MET A 203 18.18 4.10 -2.85
CA MET A 203 19.00 5.10 -3.53
C MET A 203 18.15 6.25 -4.06
N LEU A 204 17.03 5.96 -4.72
CA LEU A 204 16.10 6.98 -5.20
C LEU A 204 15.60 7.86 -4.07
N ASP A 205 15.18 7.26 -2.95
CA ASP A 205 14.72 8.01 -1.79
C ASP A 205 15.79 8.96 -1.23
N ARG A 206 17.04 8.51 -1.16
CA ARG A 206 18.18 9.36 -0.76
C ARG A 206 18.42 10.50 -1.74
N LEU A 207 18.39 10.21 -3.04
CA LEU A 207 18.62 11.20 -4.08
C LEU A 207 17.55 12.28 -4.06
N CYS A 208 16.27 11.91 -3.95
CA CYS A 208 15.15 12.85 -3.87
C CYS A 208 15.18 13.74 -2.61
N CYS A 209 15.84 13.28 -1.54
CA CYS A 209 16.03 14.04 -0.32
C CYS A 209 17.32 14.86 -0.32
N SER A 210 18.16 14.75 -1.36
CA SER A 210 19.43 15.48 -1.39
C SER A 210 19.23 16.99 -1.57
N PRO A 211 20.10 17.83 -0.96
CA PRO A 211 20.04 19.28 -1.14
C PRO A 211 20.15 19.70 -2.61
N GLU A 212 20.98 19.01 -3.38
CA GLU A 212 21.22 19.28 -4.79
C GLU A 212 19.94 19.06 -5.62
N PHE A 213 19.22 17.97 -5.40
CA PHE A 213 17.95 17.70 -6.06
C PHE A 213 16.90 18.75 -5.70
N LEU A 214 16.79 19.10 -4.42
CA LEU A 214 15.82 20.11 -3.96
C LEU A 214 16.12 21.50 -4.52
N ILE A 215 17.39 21.86 -4.73
CA ILE A 215 17.78 23.12 -5.35
C ILE A 215 17.48 23.07 -6.86
N ALA A 216 17.90 22.00 -7.54
CA ALA A 216 17.73 21.84 -9.00
C ALA A 216 16.24 21.87 -9.40
N THR A 217 15.36 21.29 -8.57
CA THR A 217 13.90 21.26 -8.82
C THR A 217 13.16 22.48 -8.25
N GLY A 218 13.88 23.44 -7.65
CA GLY A 218 13.25 24.60 -7.01
C GLY A 218 12.27 24.22 -5.90
N ARG A 219 12.37 23.00 -5.33
CA ARG A 219 11.43 22.42 -4.37
C ARG A 219 9.98 22.36 -4.89
N SER A 220 9.80 22.37 -6.21
CA SER A 220 8.47 22.40 -6.85
C SER A 220 7.84 21.01 -6.95
N ILE A 221 8.63 19.93 -6.83
CA ILE A 221 8.13 18.57 -6.94
C ILE A 221 7.50 18.15 -5.62
N ASN A 222 6.21 17.79 -5.68
CA ASN A 222 5.49 17.30 -4.52
C ASN A 222 5.95 15.87 -4.16
N LYS A 223 6.33 15.65 -2.90
CA LYS A 223 6.69 14.33 -2.37
C LYS A 223 5.49 13.40 -2.20
N GLU A 224 4.26 13.95 -2.22
CA GLU A 224 3.07 13.14 -2.10
C GLU A 224 3.02 12.08 -3.19
N ARG A 225 2.75 10.83 -2.78
CA ARG A 225 2.62 9.69 -3.67
C ARG A 225 3.89 9.40 -4.47
N MET A 226 5.08 9.69 -3.91
CA MET A 226 6.39 9.43 -4.52
C MET A 226 6.57 10.05 -5.91
N LYS A 227 5.96 11.20 -6.16
CA LYS A 227 6.11 11.93 -7.42
C LYS A 227 7.52 12.45 -7.65
N ASP A 228 8.27 12.64 -6.57
CA ASP A 228 9.69 13.02 -6.57
C ASP A 228 10.65 11.90 -6.98
N GLN A 229 10.17 10.66 -7.04
CA GLN A 229 10.94 9.46 -7.43
C GLN A 229 10.59 8.97 -8.85
N TYR A 230 9.83 9.75 -9.60
CA TYR A 230 9.36 9.39 -10.94
C TYR A 230 10.43 9.58 -12.00
#